data_d3501844bb49ec15d7a3a4c06746c178
#
_entry.id   d3501844bb49ec15d7a3a4c06746c178
#
_cell.length_a   1.000
_cell.length_b   1.000
_cell.length_c   1.000
_cell.angle_alpha   90.00
_cell.angle_beta   90.00
_cell.angle_gamma   90.00
#
_symmetry.space_group_name_H-M   'P 1'
#
loop_
_entity.id
_entity.type
_entity.pdbx_description
1 polymer ?
#
loop_
_entity_poly.entity_id
_entity_poly.type
_entity_poly.pdbx_seq_one_letter_code
_entity_poly.pdbx_strand_id
1 'polypeptide(L)'
;MNHLKYSDIVRINKEINSKVIQYFKNIKEKKIEGITNLTPSYNKLIISFDMKIANFENLKKKIENLNLKEFINKKSDIIKIPICCDKEFSLDLKRLEKKLKISEDKILEKFFSREYYCYMTGFIAGHPFLGDTDESLRVQRLETPRVKVPKGSVGLTEQFCNIYSFESPGGWNIIGNTPLN
;
A
#
# COMPACT_ATOMS: atom_id res chain seq x y z
N MET A 1 2.21 -24.38 -22.68
CA MET A 1 2.21 -23.01 -22.13
C MET A 1 0.89 -22.80 -21.40
N ASN A 2 0.90 -22.90 -20.09
CA ASN A 2 -0.29 -22.61 -19.29
C ASN A 2 -0.44 -21.10 -19.22
N HIS A 3 -1.42 -20.55 -19.93
CA HIS A 3 -1.81 -19.18 -19.78
C HIS A 3 -2.43 -19.02 -18.38
N LEU A 4 -1.70 -18.36 -17.46
CA LEU A 4 -2.28 -17.86 -16.23
C LEU A 4 -3.46 -16.96 -16.57
N LYS A 5 -4.66 -17.36 -16.16
CA LYS A 5 -5.84 -16.52 -16.31
C LYS A 5 -5.68 -15.28 -15.43
N TYR A 6 -6.23 -14.16 -15.85
CA TYR A 6 -6.21 -12.89 -15.08
C TYR A 6 -6.81 -13.04 -13.67
N SER A 7 -7.61 -14.10 -13.45
CA SER A 7 -8.15 -14.51 -12.14
C SER A 7 -7.10 -15.09 -11.19
N ASP A 8 -5.92 -15.46 -11.69
CA ASP A 8 -4.80 -15.98 -10.88
C ASP A 8 -3.84 -14.87 -10.44
N ILE A 9 -4.22 -13.61 -10.64
CA ILE A 9 -3.52 -12.47 -10.06
C ILE A 9 -3.57 -12.65 -8.56
N VAL A 10 -2.42 -12.90 -7.99
CA VAL A 10 -2.22 -13.12 -6.57
C VAL A 10 -2.89 -11.99 -5.79
N ARG A 11 -3.95 -12.33 -5.04
CA ARG A 11 -4.65 -11.37 -4.20
C ARG A 11 -3.65 -10.70 -3.26
N ILE A 12 -3.76 -9.39 -3.14
CA ILE A 12 -3.00 -8.67 -2.13
C ILE A 12 -3.64 -8.97 -0.78
N ASN A 13 -2.87 -9.61 0.11
CA ASN A 13 -3.27 -9.88 1.48
C ASN A 13 -2.05 -9.86 2.41
N LYS A 14 -2.31 -9.81 3.70
CA LYS A 14 -1.27 -9.70 4.74
C LYS A 14 -0.28 -10.86 4.72
N GLU A 15 -0.73 -12.08 4.44
CA GLU A 15 0.13 -13.27 4.40
C GLU A 15 1.17 -13.16 3.29
N ILE A 16 0.73 -12.82 2.08
CA ILE A 16 1.61 -12.65 0.93
C ILE A 16 2.57 -11.49 1.17
N ASN A 17 2.08 -10.38 1.68
CA ASN A 17 2.93 -9.23 2.01
C ASN A 17 3.97 -9.60 3.07
N SER A 18 3.61 -10.38 4.09
CA SER A 18 4.54 -10.87 5.10
C SER A 18 5.67 -11.70 4.48
N LYS A 19 5.36 -12.56 3.49
CA LYS A 19 6.37 -13.31 2.73
C LYS A 19 7.30 -12.39 1.94
N VAL A 20 6.75 -11.36 1.30
CA VAL A 20 7.56 -10.33 0.59
C VAL A 20 8.54 -9.67 1.55
N ILE A 21 8.08 -9.25 2.72
CA ILE A 21 8.93 -8.62 3.74
C ILE A 21 9.96 -9.61 4.31
N GLN A 22 9.60 -10.88 4.44
CA GLN A 22 10.55 -11.93 4.85
C GLN A 22 11.68 -12.08 3.83
N TYR A 23 11.36 -12.20 2.54
CA TYR A 23 12.38 -12.24 1.48
C TYR A 23 13.24 -10.97 1.48
N PHE A 24 12.62 -9.79 1.54
CA PHE A 24 13.33 -8.51 1.60
C PHE A 24 14.36 -8.47 2.73
N LYS A 25 13.97 -8.83 3.95
CA LYS A 25 14.85 -8.83 5.12
C LYS A 25 16.00 -9.84 4.96
N ASN A 26 15.71 -11.06 4.52
CA ASN A 26 16.70 -12.10 4.32
C ASN A 26 17.73 -11.73 3.25
N ILE A 27 17.30 -11.23 2.10
CA ILE A 27 18.19 -10.82 1.00
C ILE A 27 19.06 -9.63 1.45
N LYS A 28 18.45 -8.65 2.13
CA LYS A 28 19.16 -7.48 2.65
C LYS A 28 20.24 -7.86 3.67
N GLU A 29 19.95 -8.79 4.58
CA GLU A 29 20.91 -9.28 5.57
C GLU A 29 22.08 -10.02 4.91
N LYS A 30 21.79 -10.83 3.89
CA LYS A 30 22.82 -11.64 3.21
C LYS A 30 23.75 -10.85 2.29
N LYS A 31 23.43 -9.59 1.98
CA LYS A 31 24.24 -8.70 1.13
C LYS A 31 24.74 -9.42 -0.14
N ILE A 32 23.81 -10.03 -0.89
CA ILE A 32 24.14 -10.81 -2.08
C ILE A 32 24.83 -9.91 -3.10
N GLU A 33 26.04 -10.30 -3.50
CA GLU A 33 26.86 -9.56 -4.47
C GLU A 33 26.10 -9.36 -5.79
N GLY A 34 26.20 -8.16 -6.33
CA GLY A 34 25.52 -7.74 -7.56
C GLY A 34 24.13 -7.14 -7.34
N ILE A 35 23.47 -7.35 -6.19
CA ILE A 35 22.21 -6.68 -5.89
C ILE A 35 22.48 -5.22 -5.52
N THR A 36 21.83 -4.30 -6.27
CA THR A 36 21.98 -2.84 -6.09
C THR A 36 20.83 -2.23 -5.32
N ASN A 37 19.61 -2.78 -5.45
CA ASN A 37 18.45 -2.28 -4.72
C ASN A 37 17.40 -3.37 -4.48
N LEU A 38 16.62 -3.18 -3.41
CA LEU A 38 15.49 -4.04 -3.02
C LEU A 38 14.29 -3.15 -2.70
N THR A 39 13.19 -3.31 -3.44
CA THR A 39 11.98 -2.52 -3.23
C THR A 39 10.80 -3.45 -2.98
N PRO A 40 10.37 -3.61 -1.72
CA PRO A 40 9.17 -4.36 -1.40
C PRO A 40 7.92 -3.57 -1.80
N SER A 41 6.90 -4.27 -2.27
CA SER A 41 5.59 -3.74 -2.60
C SER A 41 4.51 -4.60 -1.95
N TYR A 42 3.25 -4.46 -2.35
CA TYR A 42 2.12 -5.21 -1.78
C TYR A 42 2.33 -6.73 -1.77
N ASN A 43 2.63 -7.30 -2.94
CA ASN A 43 2.75 -8.74 -3.20
C ASN A 43 3.97 -9.07 -4.05
N LYS A 44 4.91 -8.15 -4.19
CA LYS A 44 6.10 -8.29 -5.04
C LYS A 44 7.33 -7.73 -4.34
N LEU A 45 8.47 -8.32 -4.62
CA LEU A 45 9.78 -7.77 -4.29
C LEU A 45 10.51 -7.48 -5.61
N ILE A 46 10.82 -6.22 -5.85
CA ILE A 46 11.63 -5.82 -7.01
C ILE A 46 13.09 -5.86 -6.56
N ILE A 47 13.91 -6.58 -7.34
CA ILE A 47 15.33 -6.74 -7.09
C ILE A 47 16.08 -6.16 -8.27
N SER A 48 16.80 -5.07 -8.04
CA SER A 48 17.70 -4.48 -9.03
C SER A 48 19.10 -5.04 -8.84
N PHE A 49 19.80 -5.34 -9.93
CA PHE A 49 21.15 -5.89 -9.85
C PHE A 49 22.04 -5.39 -11.00
N ASP A 50 23.35 -5.38 -10.79
CA ASP A 50 24.33 -5.04 -11.81
C ASP A 50 24.66 -6.27 -12.67
N MET A 51 24.33 -6.22 -13.95
CA MET A 51 24.57 -7.30 -14.91
C MET A 51 26.06 -7.54 -15.21
N LYS A 52 26.96 -6.62 -14.82
CA LYS A 52 28.41 -6.83 -14.91
C LYS A 52 28.93 -7.73 -13.81
N ILE A 53 28.20 -7.82 -12.69
CA ILE A 53 28.61 -8.55 -11.47
C ILE A 53 27.83 -9.84 -11.34
N ALA A 54 26.53 -9.83 -11.68
CA ALA A 54 25.66 -11.00 -11.56
C ALA A 54 24.80 -11.20 -12.80
N ASN A 55 24.50 -12.44 -13.15
CA ASN A 55 23.51 -12.77 -14.16
C ASN A 55 22.18 -13.20 -13.50
N PHE A 56 21.09 -13.05 -14.24
CA PHE A 56 19.74 -13.33 -13.78
C PHE A 56 19.58 -14.78 -13.27
N GLU A 57 20.06 -15.78 -14.04
CA GLU A 57 19.84 -17.19 -13.69
C GLU A 57 20.54 -17.59 -12.39
N ASN A 58 21.78 -17.12 -12.19
CA ASN A 58 22.53 -17.39 -10.98
C ASN A 58 21.91 -16.66 -9.76
N LEU A 59 21.47 -15.42 -9.97
CA LEU A 59 20.81 -14.65 -8.91
C LEU A 59 19.48 -15.29 -8.52
N LYS A 60 18.66 -15.68 -9.50
CA LYS A 60 17.42 -16.40 -9.30
C LYS A 60 17.62 -17.66 -8.46
N LYS A 61 18.57 -18.53 -8.86
CA LYS A 61 18.90 -19.76 -8.11
C LYS A 61 19.33 -19.45 -6.67
N LYS A 62 20.18 -18.43 -6.48
CA LYS A 62 20.61 -18.01 -5.12
C LYS A 62 19.44 -17.60 -4.25
N ILE A 63 18.46 -16.86 -4.83
CA ILE A 63 17.29 -16.38 -4.11
C ILE A 63 16.30 -17.51 -3.82
N GLU A 64 16.04 -18.39 -4.80
CA GLU A 64 15.12 -19.53 -4.63
C GLU A 64 15.64 -20.55 -3.58
N ASN A 65 16.96 -20.72 -3.49
CA ASN A 65 17.60 -21.59 -2.50
C ASN A 65 17.90 -20.90 -1.17
N LEU A 66 17.37 -19.70 -0.93
CA LEU A 66 17.55 -19.05 0.37
C LEU A 66 16.84 -19.82 1.47
N ASN A 67 17.62 -20.26 2.47
CA ASN A 67 17.02 -20.68 3.72
C ASN A 67 16.51 -19.44 4.44
N LEU A 68 15.18 -19.22 4.37
CA LEU A 68 14.53 -18.04 4.93
C LEU A 68 14.44 -18.16 6.45
N LYS A 69 15.14 -17.29 7.14
CA LYS A 69 14.94 -17.11 8.59
C LYS A 69 13.54 -16.52 8.83
N GLU A 70 12.83 -17.08 9.78
CA GLU A 70 11.64 -16.42 10.30
C GLU A 70 12.08 -15.20 11.12
N PHE A 71 11.68 -14.02 10.66
CA PHE A 71 11.77 -12.85 11.50
C PHE A 71 10.55 -12.83 12.40
N ILE A 72 10.75 -12.99 13.70
CA ILE A 72 9.69 -12.77 14.67
C ILE A 72 9.15 -11.36 14.41
N ASN A 73 7.98 -11.30 13.81
CA ASN A 73 7.28 -10.03 13.68
C ASN A 73 6.95 -9.58 15.11
N LYS A 74 7.77 -8.69 15.67
CA LYS A 74 7.33 -7.94 16.85
C LYS A 74 5.95 -7.39 16.51
N LYS A 75 4.99 -7.62 17.41
CA LYS A 75 3.65 -7.06 17.26
C LYS A 75 3.83 -5.58 16.93
N SER A 76 3.39 -5.18 15.75
CA SER A 76 3.54 -3.79 15.33
C SER A 76 2.74 -2.92 16.29
N ASP A 77 3.32 -1.81 16.73
CA ASP A 77 2.59 -0.85 17.53
C ASP A 77 1.46 -0.23 16.67
N ILE A 78 0.29 -0.09 17.28
CA ILE A 78 -0.83 0.59 16.63
C ILE A 78 -0.57 2.09 16.74
N ILE A 79 -0.45 2.75 15.60
CA ILE A 79 -0.32 4.20 15.52
C ILE A 79 -1.70 4.79 15.32
N LYS A 80 -2.14 5.61 16.27
CA LYS A 80 -3.41 6.36 16.18
C LYS A 80 -3.17 7.67 15.45
N ILE A 81 -3.89 7.87 14.34
CA ILE A 81 -3.78 9.07 13.51
C ILE A 81 -5.11 9.81 13.56
N PRO A 82 -5.18 11.02 14.11
CA PRO A 82 -6.40 11.84 14.12
C PRO A 82 -6.70 12.32 12.70
N ILE A 83 -7.97 12.32 12.30
CA ILE A 83 -8.42 12.75 10.99
C ILE A 83 -9.60 13.68 11.15
N CYS A 84 -9.51 14.89 10.58
CA CYS A 84 -10.62 15.80 10.43
C CYS A 84 -11.39 15.49 9.16
N CYS A 85 -12.70 15.29 9.28
CA CYS A 85 -13.59 14.97 8.16
C CYS A 85 -14.59 16.10 7.84
N ASP A 86 -14.35 17.31 8.31
CA ASP A 86 -15.16 18.47 7.96
C ASP A 86 -15.17 18.69 6.45
N LYS A 87 -16.22 19.37 5.94
CA LYS A 87 -16.46 19.54 4.51
C LYS A 87 -15.27 20.08 3.72
N GLU A 88 -14.48 20.95 4.33
CA GLU A 88 -13.28 21.52 3.72
C GLU A 88 -12.16 20.50 3.49
N PHE A 89 -12.12 19.43 4.30
CA PHE A 89 -11.11 18.38 4.24
C PHE A 89 -11.59 17.09 3.56
N SER A 90 -12.90 16.86 3.54
CA SER A 90 -13.50 15.64 2.98
C SER A 90 -14.04 15.85 1.55
N LEU A 91 -13.14 16.22 0.63
CA LEU A 91 -13.45 16.70 -0.72
C LEU A 91 -14.38 15.79 -1.54
N ASP A 92 -14.39 14.49 -1.27
CA ASP A 92 -15.13 13.50 -2.05
C ASP A 92 -16.23 12.77 -1.26
N LEU A 93 -16.47 13.10 -0.01
CA LEU A 93 -17.39 12.35 0.83
C LEU A 93 -18.82 12.34 0.25
N LYS A 94 -19.33 13.50 -0.24
CA LYS A 94 -20.59 13.58 -0.97
C LYS A 94 -20.64 12.77 -2.26
N ARG A 95 -19.52 12.69 -2.97
CA ARG A 95 -19.41 11.85 -4.16
C ARG A 95 -19.48 10.39 -3.79
N LEU A 96 -18.82 9.99 -2.72
CA LEU A 96 -18.84 8.64 -2.19
C LEU A 96 -20.26 8.23 -1.75
N GLU A 97 -20.95 9.08 -1.02
CA GLU A 97 -22.36 8.87 -0.63
C GLU A 97 -23.23 8.50 -1.83
N LYS A 98 -23.14 9.29 -2.91
CA LYS A 98 -23.89 9.03 -4.15
C LYS A 98 -23.50 7.72 -4.83
N LYS A 99 -22.20 7.43 -4.89
CA LYS A 99 -21.69 6.21 -5.57
C LYS A 99 -21.98 4.94 -4.78
N LEU A 100 -21.78 4.98 -3.48
CA LEU A 100 -21.92 3.83 -2.59
C LEU A 100 -23.35 3.63 -2.10
N LYS A 101 -24.20 4.65 -2.24
CA LYS A 101 -25.61 4.66 -1.77
C LYS A 101 -25.75 4.45 -0.25
N ILE A 102 -24.80 4.96 0.51
CA ILE A 102 -24.77 4.98 1.98
C ILE A 102 -24.39 6.38 2.44
N SER A 103 -24.93 6.83 3.59
CA SER A 103 -24.70 8.17 4.10
C SER A 103 -23.24 8.46 4.42
N GLU A 104 -22.86 9.75 4.39
CA GLU A 104 -21.51 10.20 4.76
C GLU A 104 -21.10 9.69 6.15
N ASP A 105 -21.99 9.79 7.14
CA ASP A 105 -21.75 9.28 8.50
C ASP A 105 -21.49 7.78 8.51
N LYS A 106 -22.23 7.01 7.72
CA LYS A 106 -22.02 5.55 7.63
C LYS A 106 -20.74 5.17 6.92
N ILE A 107 -20.30 5.98 5.94
CA ILE A 107 -18.98 5.82 5.30
C ILE A 107 -17.89 6.01 6.35
N LEU A 108 -17.95 7.09 7.12
CA LEU A 108 -16.97 7.40 8.16
C LEU A 108 -17.00 6.37 9.29
N GLU A 109 -18.19 5.97 9.77
CA GLU A 109 -18.33 4.91 10.77
C GLU A 109 -17.61 3.63 10.33
N LYS A 110 -17.89 3.16 9.10
CA LYS A 110 -17.26 1.97 8.54
C LYS A 110 -15.75 2.13 8.36
N PHE A 111 -15.32 3.31 7.92
CA PHE A 111 -13.90 3.60 7.75
C PHE A 111 -13.16 3.58 9.10
N PHE A 112 -13.71 4.18 10.14
CA PHE A 112 -13.07 4.25 11.47
C PHE A 112 -13.27 3.00 12.34
N SER A 113 -14.13 2.06 11.93
CA SER A 113 -14.43 0.85 12.72
C SER A 113 -13.32 -0.20 12.72
N ARG A 114 -12.19 0.04 12.04
CA ARG A 114 -11.14 -0.97 11.84
C ARG A 114 -9.74 -0.42 11.91
N GLU A 115 -8.80 -1.32 12.13
CA GLU A 115 -7.37 -1.05 12.02
C GLU A 115 -6.90 -1.36 10.60
N TYR A 116 -6.00 -0.53 10.08
CA TYR A 116 -5.43 -0.68 8.74
C TYR A 116 -4.00 -1.18 8.81
N TYR A 117 -3.69 -2.15 7.96
CA TYR A 117 -2.35 -2.68 7.82
C TYR A 117 -1.58 -1.89 6.77
N CYS A 118 -0.37 -1.44 7.09
CA CYS A 118 0.51 -0.78 6.13
C CYS A 118 1.21 -1.83 5.26
N TYR A 119 0.79 -1.95 4.01
CA TYR A 119 1.36 -2.89 3.06
C TYR A 119 2.71 -2.45 2.51
N MET A 120 2.86 -1.15 2.28
CA MET A 120 4.09 -0.55 1.76
C MET A 120 4.08 0.96 1.97
N THR A 121 5.25 1.55 1.84
CA THR A 121 5.41 3.00 1.62
C THR A 121 5.99 3.21 0.22
N GLY A 122 5.55 4.24 -0.49
CA GLY A 122 6.01 4.50 -1.86
C GLY A 122 5.28 5.66 -2.51
N PHE A 123 5.45 5.83 -3.81
CA PHE A 123 4.98 6.98 -4.58
C PHE A 123 5.77 8.25 -4.25
N ILE A 124 5.72 8.72 -3.02
CA ILE A 124 6.55 9.78 -2.46
C ILE A 124 7.04 9.38 -1.07
N ALA A 125 8.05 10.05 -0.54
CA ALA A 125 8.61 9.72 0.76
C ALA A 125 7.57 9.77 1.87
N GLY A 126 7.53 8.74 2.72
CA GLY A 126 6.61 8.64 3.85
C GLY A 126 5.13 8.40 3.50
N HIS A 127 4.78 8.15 2.24
CA HIS A 127 3.39 7.92 1.81
C HIS A 127 3.00 6.45 2.04
N PRO A 128 2.12 6.14 3.02
CA PRO A 128 1.73 4.78 3.31
C PRO A 128 0.57 4.34 2.42
N PHE A 129 0.61 3.09 2.00
CA PHE A 129 -0.51 2.39 1.40
C PHE A 129 -1.07 1.39 2.41
N LEU A 130 -2.26 1.69 2.89
CA LEU A 130 -2.93 1.01 3.98
C LEU A 130 -4.09 0.17 3.45
N GLY A 131 -4.43 -0.91 4.09
CA GLY A 131 -5.57 -1.77 3.77
C GLY A 131 -5.91 -2.67 4.96
N ASP A 132 -6.92 -3.44 4.93
CA ASP A 132 -7.94 -3.56 3.89
C ASP A 132 -9.17 -2.74 4.28
N THR A 133 -9.71 -1.98 3.35
CA THR A 133 -10.96 -1.24 3.59
C THR A 133 -12.16 -2.19 3.62
N ASP A 134 -13.27 -1.74 4.23
CA ASP A 134 -14.53 -2.46 4.17
C ASP A 134 -14.98 -2.65 2.71
N GLU A 135 -15.50 -3.83 2.38
CA GLU A 135 -15.90 -4.13 1.00
C GLU A 135 -16.97 -3.17 0.46
N SER A 136 -17.85 -2.71 1.34
CA SER A 136 -18.88 -1.72 0.98
C SER A 136 -18.33 -0.32 0.70
N LEU A 137 -17.06 -0.05 1.05
CA LEU A 137 -16.36 1.21 0.78
C LEU A 137 -15.49 1.14 -0.47
N ARG A 138 -15.44 0.01 -1.15
CA ARG A 138 -14.62 -0.15 -2.36
C ARG A 138 -15.15 0.71 -3.50
N VAL A 139 -14.33 1.64 -3.94
CA VAL A 139 -14.68 2.61 -4.98
C VAL A 139 -13.47 2.85 -5.88
N GLN A 140 -13.71 3.00 -7.16
CA GLN A 140 -12.66 3.31 -8.11
C GLN A 140 -12.10 4.72 -7.89
N ARG A 141 -10.89 4.94 -8.36
CA ARG A 141 -10.23 6.24 -8.41
C ARG A 141 -11.08 7.25 -9.18
N LEU A 142 -10.77 8.53 -9.02
CA LEU A 142 -11.30 9.59 -9.87
C LEU A 142 -10.89 9.33 -11.33
N GLU A 143 -11.77 9.55 -12.25
CA GLU A 143 -11.49 9.46 -13.71
C GLU A 143 -10.39 10.45 -14.10
N THR A 144 -10.49 11.67 -13.58
CA THR A 144 -9.46 12.69 -13.75
C THR A 144 -8.79 12.96 -12.41
N PRO A 145 -7.50 12.59 -12.25
CA PRO A 145 -6.76 12.87 -11.03
C PRO A 145 -6.63 14.38 -10.78
N ARG A 146 -6.63 14.78 -9.51
CA ARG A 146 -6.31 16.16 -9.14
C ARG A 146 -4.85 16.45 -9.38
N VAL A 147 -4.56 17.65 -9.84
CA VAL A 147 -3.18 18.16 -9.98
C VAL A 147 -2.54 18.33 -8.62
N LYS A 148 -3.34 18.74 -7.62
CA LYS A 148 -2.92 18.99 -6.24
C LYS A 148 -3.87 18.34 -5.26
N VAL A 149 -3.35 17.45 -4.44
CA VAL A 149 -3.97 16.91 -3.23
C VAL A 149 -3.16 17.44 -2.06
N PRO A 150 -3.79 18.12 -1.08
CA PRO A 150 -3.07 18.70 0.05
C PRO A 150 -2.34 17.64 0.89
N LYS A 151 -1.21 18.02 1.49
CA LYS A 151 -0.54 17.21 2.52
C LYS A 151 -1.51 16.84 3.63
N GLY A 152 -1.39 15.66 4.17
CA GLY A 152 -2.26 15.13 5.22
C GLY A 152 -3.59 14.55 4.71
N SER A 153 -3.95 14.75 3.45
CA SER A 153 -5.19 14.20 2.89
C SER A 153 -5.24 12.67 3.03
N VAL A 154 -6.40 12.18 3.46
CA VAL A 154 -6.67 10.74 3.58
C VAL A 154 -7.48 10.31 2.37
N GLY A 155 -6.90 9.46 1.54
CA GLY A 155 -7.49 8.99 0.30
C GLY A 155 -7.98 7.55 0.40
N LEU A 156 -9.07 7.25 -0.34
CA LEU A 156 -9.70 5.93 -0.40
C LEU A 156 -9.85 5.49 -1.86
N THR A 157 -9.49 4.24 -2.15
CA THR A 157 -9.78 3.59 -3.43
C THR A 157 -9.69 2.07 -3.30
N GLU A 158 -10.59 1.33 -3.96
CA GLU A 158 -10.64 -0.13 -3.94
C GLU A 158 -10.53 -0.67 -2.50
N GLN A 159 -9.58 -1.57 -2.24
CA GLN A 159 -9.33 -2.12 -0.91
C GLN A 159 -8.34 -1.28 -0.07
N PHE A 160 -7.90 -0.13 -0.56
CA PHE A 160 -6.82 0.64 0.07
C PHE A 160 -7.24 2.03 0.50
N CYS A 161 -6.56 2.53 1.52
CA CYS A 161 -6.50 3.93 1.85
C CYS A 161 -5.03 4.39 1.97
N ASN A 162 -4.81 5.68 1.94
CA ASN A 162 -3.49 6.27 2.05
C ASN A 162 -3.54 7.60 2.82
N ILE A 163 -2.36 8.11 3.14
CA ILE A 163 -2.19 9.47 3.67
C ILE A 163 -1.15 10.17 2.81
N TYR A 164 -1.51 11.29 2.23
CA TYR A 164 -0.61 12.07 1.41
C TYR A 164 0.43 12.78 2.29
N SER A 165 1.66 12.28 2.32
CA SER A 165 2.75 12.84 3.13
C SER A 165 3.25 14.20 2.65
N PHE A 166 3.02 14.53 1.37
CA PHE A 166 3.29 15.82 0.76
C PHE A 166 2.18 16.20 -0.21
N GLU A 167 2.05 17.50 -0.52
CA GLU A 167 1.19 17.94 -1.62
C GLU A 167 1.66 17.28 -2.92
N SER A 168 0.77 16.62 -3.63
CA SER A 168 1.10 15.88 -4.84
C SER A 168 -0.13 15.64 -5.71
N PRO A 169 0.02 15.30 -6.99
CA PRO A 169 -1.10 14.82 -7.80
C PRO A 169 -1.71 13.56 -7.22
N GLY A 170 -3.03 13.39 -7.38
CA GLY A 170 -3.68 12.17 -6.89
C GLY A 170 -5.11 11.99 -7.37
N GLY A 171 -5.48 10.72 -7.60
CA GLY A 171 -6.81 10.35 -8.07
C GLY A 171 -7.64 9.55 -7.05
N TRP A 172 -7.22 9.49 -5.79
CA TRP A 172 -7.99 8.80 -4.74
C TRP A 172 -9.08 9.72 -4.20
N ASN A 173 -10.14 9.11 -3.67
CA ASN A 173 -11.25 9.84 -3.10
C ASN A 173 -10.88 10.34 -1.71
N ILE A 174 -10.86 11.65 -1.51
CA ILE A 174 -10.43 12.28 -0.26
C ILE A 174 -11.60 12.35 0.72
N ILE A 175 -11.42 11.71 1.88
CA ILE A 175 -12.44 11.59 2.94
C ILE A 175 -12.11 12.42 4.20
N GLY A 176 -10.94 13.01 4.27
CA GLY A 176 -10.51 13.82 5.39
C GLY A 176 -9.05 14.24 5.27
N ASN A 177 -8.55 14.90 6.32
CA ASN A 177 -7.16 15.32 6.43
C ASN A 177 -6.63 15.11 7.85
N THR A 178 -5.38 14.69 7.98
CA THR A 178 -4.69 14.62 9.29
C THR A 178 -3.79 15.83 9.50
N PRO A 179 -3.81 16.43 10.69
CA PRO A 179 -2.92 17.54 11.04
C PRO A 179 -1.49 17.08 11.36
N LEU A 180 -1.24 15.78 11.44
CA LEU A 180 0.09 15.26 11.75
C LEU A 180 1.09 15.53 10.62
N ASN A 181 2.27 15.95 11.01
CA ASN A 181 3.39 16.25 10.11
C ASN A 181 4.30 15.04 9.92
#